data_c0d6a528507298669d5f14a6c83f5cd3
#
_entry.id   c0d6a528507298669d5f14a6c83f5cd3
#
_cell.length_a   1.000
_cell.length_b   1.000
_cell.length_c   1.000
_cell.angle_alpha   90.00
_cell.angle_beta   90.00
_cell.angle_gamma   90.00
#
_symmetry.space_group_name_H-M   'P 1'
#
loop_
_entity.id
_entity.type
_entity.pdbx_description
1 polymer ?
#
loop_
_entity_poly.entity_id
_entity_poly.type
_entity_poly.pdbx_seq_one_letter_code
_entity_poly.pdbx_strand_id
1 'polypeptide(L)'
;YTCMETLQGLSASALASSAGVKWRTAYSDPADTTRVGLDETVWPQVFARMEQFITDTGLNRSDLENNYDAIAELFANEQLAMYFGNSAGVQQYRDQGLDTVFMPFFNDNGEKWLMTTPYFQIALNRELENDEARRNKAMRVLKVMMSADAQNLVCAGQDTLSYSQDVPLRFTDALNEVRPVVEENHMYIRIASNDFFAISQEVVSKMIAGEYDAAQAYRAFNDLLIEKEPAPGETVLTVQKGYSGIFHKKGGNASYSAMANTMRDIYGTDVLIAAANSFTGSVRQAEYTKKEAAAMVMPNGLRSYRCEMTGAELKETVKDFVE
;
A
#
# COMPACT_ATOMS: atom_id res chain seq x y z
N TYR A 1 2.89 10.63 3.10
CA TYR A 1 1.66 10.93 2.38
C TYR A 1 1.21 9.74 1.53
N THR A 2 -0.10 9.47 1.49
CA THR A 2 -0.69 8.30 0.81
C THR A 2 -1.04 8.62 -0.64
N CYS A 3 -0.03 8.79 -1.49
CA CYS A 3 -0.19 9.24 -2.88
C CYS A 3 -1.09 8.31 -3.70
N MET A 4 -0.93 6.99 -3.54
CA MET A 4 -1.71 6.02 -4.28
C MET A 4 -3.20 6.05 -3.87
N GLU A 5 -3.46 6.09 -2.59
CA GLU A 5 -4.82 6.11 -2.04
C GLU A 5 -5.54 7.39 -2.45
N THR A 6 -4.87 8.54 -2.39
CA THR A 6 -5.43 9.81 -2.83
C THR A 6 -5.76 9.79 -4.31
N LEU A 7 -4.80 9.39 -5.16
CA LEU A 7 -4.99 9.32 -6.60
C LEU A 7 -6.18 8.42 -6.97
N GLN A 8 -6.27 7.24 -6.37
CA GLN A 8 -7.35 6.29 -6.64
C GLN A 8 -8.68 6.73 -6.03
N GLY A 9 -8.67 7.29 -4.83
CA GLY A 9 -9.87 7.77 -4.15
C GLY A 9 -10.57 8.89 -4.93
N LEU A 10 -9.82 9.89 -5.37
CA LEU A 10 -10.33 10.97 -6.21
C LEU A 10 -10.87 10.49 -7.56
N SER A 11 -10.51 9.30 -7.97
CA SER A 11 -10.80 8.73 -9.28
C SER A 11 -11.79 7.58 -9.24
N ALA A 12 -12.34 7.24 -8.08
CA ALA A 12 -13.16 6.04 -7.90
C ALA A 12 -14.31 5.95 -8.90
N SER A 13 -15.02 7.05 -9.18
CA SER A 13 -16.10 7.06 -10.17
C SER A 13 -15.60 6.77 -11.60
N ALA A 14 -14.45 7.34 -12.00
CA ALA A 14 -13.85 7.09 -13.31
C ALA A 14 -13.38 5.64 -13.44
N LEU A 15 -12.75 5.12 -12.41
CA LEU A 15 -12.26 3.74 -12.39
C LEU A 15 -13.38 2.68 -12.25
N ALA A 16 -14.54 3.07 -11.73
CA ALA A 16 -15.74 2.25 -11.70
C ALA A 16 -16.60 2.36 -12.97
N SER A 17 -16.32 3.30 -13.86
CA SER A 17 -16.97 3.39 -15.17
C SER A 17 -16.69 2.16 -16.03
N SER A 18 -17.48 1.96 -17.10
CA SER A 18 -17.28 0.84 -18.04
C SER A 18 -15.86 0.81 -18.62
N ALA A 19 -15.29 1.97 -18.97
CA ALA A 19 -13.91 2.06 -19.45
C ALA A 19 -12.91 1.72 -18.34
N GLY A 20 -13.10 2.26 -17.14
CA GLY A 20 -12.26 1.97 -15.98
C GLY A 20 -12.29 0.50 -15.56
N VAL A 21 -13.45 -0.13 -15.57
CA VAL A 21 -13.60 -1.57 -15.30
C VAL A 21 -12.88 -2.39 -16.35
N LYS A 22 -13.06 -2.07 -17.64
CA LYS A 22 -12.36 -2.76 -18.73
C LYS A 22 -10.84 -2.65 -18.59
N TRP A 23 -10.34 -1.44 -18.31
CA TRP A 23 -8.91 -1.23 -18.11
C TRP A 23 -8.38 -1.99 -16.89
N ARG A 24 -9.06 -1.92 -15.73
CA ARG A 24 -8.65 -2.64 -14.52
C ARG A 24 -8.61 -4.16 -14.72
N THR A 25 -9.59 -4.70 -15.47
CA THR A 25 -9.63 -6.12 -15.79
C THR A 25 -8.42 -6.53 -16.63
N ALA A 26 -8.09 -5.77 -17.66
CA ALA A 26 -6.90 -6.02 -18.48
C ALA A 26 -5.60 -5.88 -17.67
N TYR A 27 -5.50 -4.82 -16.86
CA TYR A 27 -4.33 -4.56 -16.00
C TYR A 27 -4.09 -5.69 -14.97
N SER A 28 -5.17 -6.28 -14.46
CA SER A 28 -5.10 -7.32 -13.42
C SER A 28 -5.06 -8.74 -13.96
N ASP A 29 -5.09 -8.93 -15.26
CA ASP A 29 -5.09 -10.27 -15.86
C ASP A 29 -3.69 -10.90 -15.75
N PRO A 30 -3.52 -11.96 -14.94
CA PRO A 30 -2.22 -12.61 -14.78
C PRO A 30 -1.79 -13.41 -16.03
N ALA A 31 -2.70 -13.65 -16.96
CA ALA A 31 -2.40 -14.32 -18.23
C ALA A 31 -1.92 -13.35 -19.31
N ASP A 32 -2.16 -12.05 -19.14
CA ASP A 32 -1.68 -11.03 -20.05
C ASP A 32 -0.21 -10.69 -19.75
N THR A 33 0.67 -11.14 -20.62
CA THR A 33 2.10 -10.81 -20.56
C THR A 33 2.43 -9.48 -21.20
N THR A 34 1.45 -8.81 -21.84
CA THR A 34 1.60 -7.45 -22.34
C THR A 34 1.32 -6.47 -21.22
N ARG A 35 2.21 -5.49 -21.05
CA ARG A 35 1.95 -4.43 -20.05
C ARG A 35 0.87 -3.49 -20.60
N VAL A 36 -0.22 -3.45 -19.87
CA VAL A 36 -1.33 -2.54 -20.18
C VAL A 36 -0.97 -1.15 -19.68
N GLY A 37 -0.82 -0.20 -20.60
CA GLY A 37 -0.67 1.21 -20.27
C GLY A 37 -1.96 1.80 -19.67
N LEU A 38 -1.88 3.06 -19.25
CA LEU A 38 -3.04 3.80 -18.75
C LEU A 38 -4.06 4.04 -19.88
N ASP A 39 -5.33 3.84 -19.58
CA ASP A 39 -6.41 4.14 -20.54
C ASP A 39 -6.52 5.65 -20.80
N GLU A 40 -6.47 6.02 -22.08
CA GLU A 40 -6.45 7.42 -22.53
C GLU A 40 -7.77 8.18 -22.27
N THR A 41 -8.86 7.47 -22.00
CA THR A 41 -10.16 8.07 -21.71
C THR A 41 -10.43 8.24 -20.22
N VAL A 42 -9.74 7.47 -19.39
CA VAL A 42 -9.93 7.44 -17.93
C VAL A 42 -8.86 8.29 -17.23
N TRP A 43 -7.59 8.00 -17.47
CA TRP A 43 -6.51 8.49 -16.64
C TRP A 43 -6.13 9.97 -16.80
N PRO A 44 -6.26 10.62 -17.97
CA PRO A 44 -6.00 12.06 -18.05
C PRO A 44 -6.87 12.89 -17.10
N GLN A 45 -8.15 12.55 -16.96
CA GLN A 45 -9.05 13.22 -16.01
C GLN A 45 -8.71 12.92 -14.54
N VAL A 46 -8.16 11.73 -14.26
CA VAL A 46 -7.70 11.37 -12.93
C VAL A 46 -6.54 12.27 -12.48
N PHE A 47 -5.56 12.47 -13.36
CA PHE A 47 -4.43 13.36 -13.07
C PHE A 47 -4.84 14.83 -13.03
N ALA A 48 -5.78 15.26 -13.87
CA ALA A 48 -6.33 16.61 -13.81
C ALA A 48 -7.03 16.88 -12.45
N ARG A 49 -7.77 15.92 -11.93
CA ARG A 49 -8.35 16.00 -10.58
C ARG A 49 -7.30 16.04 -9.49
N MET A 50 -6.24 15.24 -9.61
CA MET A 50 -5.16 15.28 -8.64
C MET A 50 -4.48 16.65 -8.61
N GLU A 51 -4.23 17.25 -9.78
CA GLU A 51 -3.69 18.60 -9.90
C GLU A 51 -4.61 19.65 -9.26
N GLN A 52 -5.91 19.57 -9.54
CA GLN A 52 -6.90 20.44 -8.91
C GLN A 52 -6.92 20.28 -7.39
N PHE A 53 -6.91 19.03 -6.90
CA PHE A 53 -6.87 18.74 -5.47
C PHE A 53 -5.62 19.34 -4.80
N ILE A 54 -4.44 19.19 -5.41
CA ILE A 54 -3.19 19.79 -4.92
C ILE A 54 -3.33 21.32 -4.83
N THR A 55 -3.90 21.94 -5.88
CA THR A 55 -4.11 23.37 -5.95
C THR A 55 -5.08 23.85 -4.86
N ASP A 56 -6.23 23.20 -4.72
CA ASP A 56 -7.29 23.61 -3.78
C ASP A 56 -6.89 23.42 -2.32
N THR A 57 -6.08 22.40 -2.03
CA THR A 57 -5.59 22.11 -0.67
C THR A 57 -4.31 22.84 -0.31
N GLY A 58 -3.61 23.40 -1.29
CA GLY A 58 -2.32 24.04 -1.09
C GLY A 58 -1.18 23.07 -0.76
N LEU A 59 -1.36 21.76 -1.02
CA LEU A 59 -0.31 20.76 -0.85
C LEU A 59 0.95 21.14 -1.61
N ASN A 60 2.10 20.97 -0.98
CA ASN A 60 3.39 21.38 -1.54
C ASN A 60 4.52 20.44 -1.07
N ARG A 61 5.74 20.71 -1.53
CA ARG A 61 6.93 19.87 -1.25
C ARG A 61 7.16 19.61 0.24
N SER A 62 6.89 20.56 1.12
CA SER A 62 7.13 20.38 2.57
C SER A 62 6.20 19.33 3.19
N ASP A 63 5.01 19.12 2.62
CA ASP A 63 4.06 18.12 3.12
C ASP A 63 4.50 16.69 2.81
N LEU A 64 5.41 16.49 1.86
CA LEU A 64 5.98 15.19 1.55
C LEU A 64 6.95 14.67 2.63
N GLU A 65 7.40 15.52 3.53
CA GLU A 65 8.28 15.16 4.62
C GLU A 65 7.51 14.52 5.79
N ASN A 66 6.20 14.72 5.87
CA ASN A 66 5.35 14.14 6.89
C ASN A 66 5.08 12.65 6.59
N ASN A 67 5.36 11.80 7.57
CA ASN A 67 4.97 10.41 7.53
C ASN A 67 3.51 10.24 8.03
N TYR A 68 2.97 9.02 7.92
CA TYR A 68 1.59 8.74 8.33
C TYR A 68 1.34 9.00 9.82
N ASP A 69 2.30 8.67 10.67
CA ASP A 69 2.16 8.85 12.12
C ASP A 69 2.12 10.33 12.49
N ALA A 70 2.97 11.15 11.87
CA ALA A 70 2.95 12.60 12.06
C ALA A 70 1.62 13.22 11.62
N ILE A 71 1.04 12.77 10.50
CA ILE A 71 -0.27 13.23 10.02
C ILE A 71 -1.38 12.81 11.00
N ALA A 72 -1.35 11.58 11.49
CA ALA A 72 -2.30 11.10 12.49
C ALA A 72 -2.21 11.88 13.80
N GLU A 73 -1.01 12.25 14.23
CA GLU A 73 -0.78 13.09 15.41
C GLU A 73 -1.31 14.52 15.21
N LEU A 74 -1.07 15.14 14.05
CA LEU A 74 -1.63 16.45 13.72
C LEU A 74 -3.16 16.44 13.75
N PHE A 75 -3.79 15.37 13.23
CA PHE A 75 -5.23 15.20 13.28
C PHE A 75 -5.74 14.99 14.71
N ALA A 76 -5.09 14.13 15.49
CA ALA A 76 -5.44 13.90 16.90
C ALA A 76 -5.33 15.17 17.77
N ASN A 77 -4.43 16.09 17.42
CA ASN A 77 -4.24 17.38 18.08
C ASN A 77 -5.09 18.52 17.48
N GLU A 78 -6.09 18.20 16.64
CA GLU A 78 -6.98 19.18 15.98
C GLU A 78 -6.25 20.22 15.12
N GLN A 79 -5.01 19.92 14.69
CA GLN A 79 -4.22 20.77 13.81
C GLN A 79 -4.44 20.49 12.32
N LEU A 80 -5.17 19.42 12.01
CA LEU A 80 -5.53 18.99 10.68
C LEU A 80 -7.03 18.65 10.64
N ALA A 81 -7.78 19.30 9.77
CA ALA A 81 -9.23 19.09 9.67
C ALA A 81 -9.61 17.77 9.01
N MET A 82 -8.79 17.28 8.09
CA MET A 82 -9.05 16.04 7.32
C MET A 82 -7.75 15.35 6.96
N TYR A 83 -7.78 14.02 6.91
CA TYR A 83 -6.71 13.23 6.31
C TYR A 83 -7.25 11.93 5.70
N PHE A 84 -6.47 11.31 4.85
CA PHE A 84 -6.84 10.01 4.27
C PHE A 84 -6.57 8.89 5.26
N GLY A 85 -7.63 8.31 5.76
CA GLY A 85 -7.60 7.19 6.71
C GLY A 85 -8.47 6.04 6.27
N ASN A 86 -8.64 5.07 7.14
CA ASN A 86 -9.56 3.96 6.95
C ASN A 86 -10.66 3.97 8.02
N SER A 87 -11.73 3.24 7.77
CA SER A 87 -12.89 3.17 8.66
C SER A 87 -12.54 2.67 10.07
N ALA A 88 -11.59 1.75 10.20
CA ALA A 88 -11.20 1.18 11.49
C ALA A 88 -10.53 2.21 12.45
N GLY A 89 -9.99 3.31 11.93
CA GLY A 89 -9.39 4.37 12.73
C GLY A 89 -10.38 5.36 13.34
N VAL A 90 -11.60 5.45 12.81
CA VAL A 90 -12.55 6.51 13.22
C VAL A 90 -12.95 6.39 14.69
N GLN A 91 -13.28 5.18 15.13
CA GLN A 91 -13.67 4.94 16.52
C GLN A 91 -12.54 5.28 17.50
N GLN A 92 -11.30 5.01 17.13
CA GLN A 92 -10.14 5.35 17.96
C GLN A 92 -10.07 6.85 18.29
N TYR A 93 -10.36 7.72 17.32
CA TYR A 93 -10.37 9.17 17.55
C TYR A 93 -11.58 9.61 18.37
N ARG A 94 -12.76 8.99 18.16
CA ARG A 94 -13.94 9.24 18.98
C ARG A 94 -13.73 8.85 20.44
N ASP A 95 -13.05 7.74 20.69
CA ASP A 95 -12.68 7.30 22.04
C ASP A 95 -11.71 8.27 22.73
N GLN A 96 -10.96 9.06 21.95
CA GLN A 96 -10.10 10.15 22.44
C GLN A 96 -10.88 11.47 22.61
N GLY A 97 -12.17 11.49 22.31
CA GLY A 97 -13.04 12.67 22.48
C GLY A 97 -13.13 13.59 21.26
N LEU A 98 -12.57 13.18 20.09
CA LEU A 98 -12.70 13.95 18.86
C LEU A 98 -14.07 13.64 18.19
N ASP A 99 -14.78 14.67 17.76
CA ASP A 99 -15.98 14.53 16.95
C ASP A 99 -15.58 14.32 15.48
N THR A 100 -15.38 13.07 15.12
CA THR A 100 -14.91 12.66 13.80
C THR A 100 -15.95 11.86 13.03
N VAL A 101 -15.97 12.03 11.72
CA VAL A 101 -16.79 11.27 10.78
C VAL A 101 -15.96 10.67 9.68
N PHE A 102 -16.38 9.53 9.17
CA PHE A 102 -15.79 8.93 7.99
C PHE A 102 -16.52 9.40 6.75
N MET A 103 -15.81 10.11 5.85
CA MET A 103 -16.41 10.69 4.66
C MET A 103 -16.03 9.91 3.39
N PRO A 104 -16.94 9.78 2.42
CA PRO A 104 -16.63 9.24 1.11
C PRO A 104 -15.86 10.26 0.26
N PHE A 105 -15.27 9.78 -0.83
CA PHE A 105 -14.80 10.65 -1.91
C PHE A 105 -15.99 11.19 -2.73
N PHE A 106 -15.81 12.36 -3.30
CA PHE A 106 -16.81 13.00 -4.17
C PHE A 106 -16.24 13.15 -5.58
N ASN A 107 -17.09 12.88 -6.58
CA ASN A 107 -16.78 13.27 -7.96
C ASN A 107 -17.29 14.71 -8.24
N ASP A 108 -17.05 15.19 -9.48
CA ASP A 108 -17.45 16.56 -9.88
C ASP A 108 -18.96 16.78 -9.88
N ASN A 109 -19.76 15.71 -9.95
CA ASN A 109 -21.21 15.76 -9.88
C ASN A 109 -21.74 15.63 -8.45
N GLY A 110 -20.87 15.54 -7.46
CA GLY A 110 -21.23 15.33 -6.06
C GLY A 110 -21.63 13.90 -5.71
N GLU A 111 -21.45 12.94 -6.62
CA GLU A 111 -21.63 11.52 -6.29
C GLU A 111 -20.58 11.05 -5.30
N LYS A 112 -21.04 10.24 -4.35
CA LYS A 112 -20.21 9.70 -3.28
C LYS A 112 -19.67 8.33 -3.64
N TRP A 113 -18.37 8.12 -3.42
CA TRP A 113 -17.70 6.85 -3.69
C TRP A 113 -16.82 6.43 -2.52
N LEU A 114 -16.71 5.12 -2.29
CA LEU A 114 -15.77 4.54 -1.33
C LEU A 114 -14.72 3.71 -2.06
N MET A 115 -13.48 3.98 -1.73
CA MET A 115 -12.39 3.06 -2.05
C MET A 115 -12.32 1.99 -0.96
N THR A 116 -12.33 0.72 -1.36
CA THR A 116 -12.26 -0.41 -0.44
C THR A 116 -11.00 -1.24 -0.67
N THR A 117 -10.62 -1.97 0.35
CA THR A 117 -9.53 -2.95 0.26
C THR A 117 -9.88 -4.17 1.10
N PRO A 118 -9.55 -5.40 0.65
CA PRO A 118 -9.66 -6.57 1.51
C PRO A 118 -8.78 -6.37 2.75
N TYR A 119 -9.37 -6.46 3.94
CA TYR A 119 -8.64 -6.33 5.21
C TYR A 119 -7.75 -7.54 5.46
N PHE A 120 -8.27 -8.73 5.17
CA PHE A 120 -7.54 -9.98 5.25
C PHE A 120 -7.51 -10.70 3.91
N GLN A 121 -6.36 -11.27 3.59
CA GLN A 121 -6.18 -12.17 2.49
C GLN A 121 -5.66 -13.51 3.04
N ILE A 122 -6.28 -14.61 2.62
CA ILE A 122 -5.91 -15.94 3.06
C ILE A 122 -5.37 -16.70 1.87
N ALA A 123 -4.10 -17.10 1.96
CA ALA A 123 -3.46 -17.95 0.96
C ALA A 123 -3.16 -19.33 1.54
N LEU A 124 -3.35 -20.35 0.75
CA LEU A 124 -2.92 -21.71 1.09
C LEU A 124 -1.50 -21.95 0.55
N ASN A 125 -0.68 -22.63 1.35
CA ASN A 125 0.68 -22.97 0.92
C ASN A 125 0.59 -23.94 -0.29
N ARG A 126 1.35 -23.66 -1.34
CA ARG A 126 1.41 -24.48 -2.56
C ARG A 126 1.87 -25.93 -2.28
N GLU A 127 2.71 -26.15 -1.27
CA GLU A 127 3.15 -27.51 -0.89
C GLU A 127 1.97 -28.43 -0.52
N LEU A 128 0.81 -27.88 -0.16
CA LEU A 128 -0.40 -28.64 0.12
C LEU A 128 -0.97 -29.32 -1.13
N GLU A 129 -0.54 -28.94 -2.33
CA GLU A 129 -0.94 -29.63 -3.58
C GLU A 129 -0.54 -31.11 -3.55
N ASN A 130 0.57 -31.43 -2.89
CA ASN A 130 1.16 -32.74 -2.82
C ASN A 130 0.80 -33.52 -1.53
N ASP A 131 0.00 -32.93 -0.64
CA ASP A 131 -0.44 -33.57 0.64
C ASP A 131 -1.96 -33.38 0.81
N GLU A 132 -2.71 -34.35 0.32
CA GLU A 132 -4.18 -34.30 0.36
C GLU A 132 -4.72 -34.22 1.80
N ALA A 133 -4.12 -34.93 2.73
CA ALA A 133 -4.60 -34.96 4.13
C ALA A 133 -4.42 -33.58 4.78
N ARG A 134 -3.27 -32.94 4.60
CA ARG A 134 -3.02 -31.58 5.10
C ARG A 134 -3.85 -30.55 4.36
N ARG A 135 -3.99 -30.66 3.02
CA ARG A 135 -4.86 -29.81 2.22
C ARG A 135 -6.30 -29.85 2.72
N ASN A 136 -6.84 -31.03 2.96
CA ASN A 136 -8.22 -31.21 3.46
C ASN A 136 -8.40 -30.61 4.88
N LYS A 137 -7.37 -30.63 5.73
CA LYS A 137 -7.40 -29.96 7.03
C LYS A 137 -7.39 -28.44 6.84
N ALA A 138 -6.50 -27.90 6.01
CA ALA A 138 -6.42 -26.48 5.71
C ALA A 138 -7.73 -25.94 5.10
N MET A 139 -8.32 -26.69 4.17
CA MET A 139 -9.62 -26.32 3.57
C MET A 139 -10.76 -26.31 4.60
N ARG A 140 -10.74 -27.18 5.60
CA ARG A 140 -11.75 -27.12 6.70
C ARG A 140 -11.59 -25.87 7.53
N VAL A 141 -10.34 -25.48 7.87
CA VAL A 141 -10.08 -24.24 8.59
C VAL A 141 -10.54 -23.04 7.75
N LEU A 142 -10.19 -23.00 6.47
CA LEU A 142 -10.62 -21.95 5.57
C LEU A 142 -12.16 -21.82 5.49
N LYS A 143 -12.87 -22.95 5.38
CA LYS A 143 -14.34 -22.95 5.39
C LYS A 143 -14.93 -22.38 6.68
N VAL A 144 -14.32 -22.67 7.84
CA VAL A 144 -14.76 -22.09 9.12
C VAL A 144 -14.50 -20.58 9.12
N MET A 145 -13.31 -20.14 8.72
CA MET A 145 -12.97 -18.71 8.67
C MET A 145 -13.86 -17.92 7.70
N MET A 146 -14.31 -18.55 6.62
CA MET A 146 -15.20 -17.95 5.63
C MET A 146 -16.70 -18.16 5.93
N SER A 147 -17.04 -18.81 7.04
CA SER A 147 -18.44 -18.96 7.46
C SER A 147 -19.04 -17.62 7.89
N ALA A 148 -20.37 -17.48 7.77
CA ALA A 148 -21.09 -16.29 8.21
C ALA A 148 -20.84 -15.97 9.69
N ASP A 149 -20.78 -17.00 10.55
CA ASP A 149 -20.51 -16.82 11.98
C ASP A 149 -19.14 -16.24 12.24
N ALA A 150 -18.09 -16.78 11.60
CA ALA A 150 -16.72 -16.28 11.76
C ALA A 150 -16.57 -14.86 11.18
N GLN A 151 -17.12 -14.61 10.00
CA GLN A 151 -17.12 -13.28 9.38
C GLN A 151 -17.85 -12.26 10.24
N ASN A 152 -18.98 -12.64 10.81
CA ASN A 152 -19.73 -11.81 11.74
C ASN A 152 -18.93 -11.45 13.00
N LEU A 153 -18.15 -12.39 13.54
CA LEU A 153 -17.26 -12.15 14.66
C LEU A 153 -16.09 -11.21 14.30
N VAL A 154 -15.50 -11.41 13.12
CA VAL A 154 -14.38 -10.56 12.64
C VAL A 154 -14.84 -9.13 12.41
N CYS A 155 -16.04 -8.91 11.87
CA CYS A 155 -16.60 -7.58 11.62
C CYS A 155 -17.17 -6.91 12.87
N ALA A 156 -17.44 -7.68 13.94
CA ALA A 156 -18.08 -7.15 15.14
C ALA A 156 -17.16 -6.16 15.88
N GLY A 157 -17.62 -4.91 16.00
CA GLY A 157 -16.89 -3.86 16.72
C GLY A 157 -15.64 -3.31 16.02
N GLN A 158 -15.47 -3.60 14.73
CA GLN A 158 -14.32 -3.13 13.95
C GLN A 158 -14.81 -2.45 12.69
N ASP A 159 -15.46 -1.40 12.65
CA ASP A 159 -15.87 -0.61 11.47
C ASP A 159 -15.44 -1.19 10.09
N THR A 160 -15.59 -2.50 9.96
CA THR A 160 -15.30 -3.30 8.77
C THR A 160 -16.56 -4.01 8.31
N LEU A 161 -16.71 -4.16 7.02
CA LEU A 161 -17.85 -4.80 6.41
C LEU A 161 -17.46 -6.15 5.81
N SER A 162 -18.31 -7.17 6.00
CA SER A 162 -18.12 -8.45 5.34
C SER A 162 -18.50 -8.35 3.85
N TYR A 163 -17.73 -9.00 3.01
CA TYR A 163 -18.09 -9.23 1.60
C TYR A 163 -19.04 -10.44 1.42
N SER A 164 -19.29 -11.19 2.49
CA SER A 164 -20.25 -12.30 2.44
C SER A 164 -21.67 -11.77 2.43
N GLN A 165 -22.46 -12.22 1.47
CA GLN A 165 -23.89 -11.88 1.37
C GLN A 165 -24.72 -12.45 2.55
N ASP A 166 -24.21 -13.48 3.21
CA ASP A 166 -24.85 -14.13 4.36
C ASP A 166 -24.63 -13.37 5.68
N VAL A 167 -23.79 -12.32 5.68
CA VAL A 167 -23.48 -11.52 6.85
C VAL A 167 -24.15 -10.15 6.72
N PRO A 168 -25.07 -9.79 7.63
CA PRO A 168 -25.72 -8.50 7.59
C PRO A 168 -24.72 -7.35 7.66
N LEU A 169 -24.91 -6.32 6.86
CA LEU A 169 -24.14 -5.08 6.97
C LEU A 169 -24.46 -4.43 8.32
N ARG A 170 -23.40 -4.13 9.06
CA ARG A 170 -23.48 -3.43 10.34
C ARG A 170 -22.68 -2.15 10.26
N PHE A 171 -23.32 -1.06 10.59
CA PHE A 171 -22.70 0.25 10.61
C PHE A 171 -22.67 0.75 12.05
N THR A 172 -21.52 1.18 12.51
CA THR A 172 -21.42 1.99 13.72
C THR A 172 -21.85 3.42 13.39
N ASP A 173 -22.07 4.25 14.42
CA ASP A 173 -22.39 5.67 14.21
C ASP A 173 -21.31 6.41 13.45
N ALA A 174 -20.05 5.94 13.56
CA ALA A 174 -18.92 6.48 12.82
C ALA A 174 -19.03 6.31 11.30
N LEU A 175 -19.77 5.29 10.84
CA LEU A 175 -19.94 4.95 9.43
C LEU A 175 -21.32 5.36 8.86
N ASN A 176 -22.15 6.07 9.60
CA ASN A 176 -23.50 6.44 9.14
C ASN A 176 -23.47 7.27 7.86
N GLU A 177 -22.48 8.15 7.70
CA GLU A 177 -22.35 9.01 6.51
C GLU A 177 -22.04 8.21 5.23
N VAL A 178 -21.42 7.05 5.36
CA VAL A 178 -21.08 6.20 4.22
C VAL A 178 -22.04 5.05 3.98
N ARG A 179 -23.01 4.85 4.87
CA ARG A 179 -24.03 3.80 4.72
C ARG A 179 -24.74 3.82 3.37
N PRO A 180 -25.26 4.96 2.87
CA PRO A 180 -25.92 4.98 1.56
C PRO A 180 -25.00 4.56 0.42
N VAL A 181 -23.73 4.97 0.49
CA VAL A 181 -22.72 4.64 -0.53
C VAL A 181 -22.46 3.13 -0.61
N VAL A 182 -22.45 2.45 0.56
CA VAL A 182 -22.33 0.99 0.63
C VAL A 182 -23.58 0.29 0.13
N GLU A 183 -24.76 0.75 0.56
CA GLU A 183 -26.06 0.18 0.18
C GLU A 183 -26.34 0.32 -1.33
N GLU A 184 -25.90 1.42 -1.94
CA GLU A 184 -25.97 1.68 -3.38
C GLU A 184 -24.83 1.00 -4.17
N ASN A 185 -23.90 0.31 -3.49
CA ASN A 185 -22.74 -0.33 -4.07
C ASN A 185 -21.83 0.65 -4.88
N HIS A 186 -21.76 1.91 -4.46
CA HIS A 186 -20.82 2.88 -4.99
C HIS A 186 -19.44 2.67 -4.37
N MET A 187 -18.94 1.45 -4.51
CA MET A 187 -17.66 1.02 -3.96
C MET A 187 -16.70 0.59 -5.07
N TYR A 188 -15.44 0.83 -4.82
CA TYR A 188 -14.36 0.49 -5.72
C TYR A 188 -13.23 -0.19 -4.96
N ILE A 189 -12.81 -1.37 -5.44
CA ILE A 189 -11.66 -2.08 -4.87
C ILE A 189 -10.39 -1.47 -5.44
N ARG A 190 -9.52 -0.94 -4.57
CA ARG A 190 -8.27 -0.31 -4.96
C ARG A 190 -7.35 -1.26 -5.71
N ILE A 191 -6.59 -0.71 -6.63
CA ILE A 191 -5.47 -1.41 -7.25
C ILE A 191 -4.35 -1.51 -6.19
N ALA A 192 -3.91 -2.72 -5.89
CA ALA A 192 -2.97 -2.99 -4.80
C ALA A 192 -1.70 -3.71 -5.30
N SER A 193 -1.24 -3.42 -6.53
CA SER A 193 0.04 -3.92 -7.01
C SER A 193 1.20 -3.06 -6.48
N ASN A 194 2.33 -3.70 -6.19
CA ASN A 194 3.53 -2.99 -5.72
C ASN A 194 4.04 -1.99 -6.77
N ASP A 195 3.97 -2.34 -8.06
CA ASP A 195 4.39 -1.46 -9.15
C ASP A 195 3.52 -0.20 -9.19
N PHE A 196 2.19 -0.36 -9.14
CA PHE A 196 1.26 0.76 -9.13
C PHE A 196 1.47 1.67 -7.91
N PHE A 197 1.74 1.07 -6.74
CA PHE A 197 2.07 1.82 -5.53
C PHE A 197 3.34 2.65 -5.70
N ALA A 198 4.43 2.04 -6.15
CA ALA A 198 5.72 2.72 -6.31
C ALA A 198 5.65 3.86 -7.34
N ILE A 199 5.00 3.61 -8.49
CA ILE A 199 4.82 4.61 -9.54
C ILE A 199 3.93 5.75 -9.05
N SER A 200 2.83 5.44 -8.34
CA SER A 200 1.96 6.47 -7.75
C SER A 200 2.73 7.35 -6.77
N GLN A 201 3.54 6.74 -5.92
CA GLN A 201 4.34 7.48 -4.95
C GLN A 201 5.34 8.41 -5.64
N GLU A 202 6.02 7.95 -6.68
CA GLU A 202 6.98 8.75 -7.43
C GLU A 202 6.30 9.91 -8.18
N VAL A 203 5.29 9.60 -8.98
CA VAL A 203 4.69 10.58 -9.89
C VAL A 203 3.86 11.62 -9.14
N VAL A 204 3.04 11.19 -8.18
CA VAL A 204 2.20 12.12 -7.40
C VAL A 204 3.06 12.99 -6.49
N SER A 205 4.16 12.48 -5.93
CA SER A 205 5.09 13.31 -5.18
C SER A 205 5.69 14.43 -6.04
N LYS A 206 6.00 14.17 -7.30
CA LYS A 206 6.48 15.19 -8.24
C LYS A 206 5.40 16.22 -8.59
N MET A 207 4.12 15.80 -8.68
CA MET A 207 3.00 16.76 -8.82
C MET A 207 2.90 17.67 -7.59
N ILE A 208 2.92 17.10 -6.38
CA ILE A 208 2.88 17.86 -5.12
C ILE A 208 4.09 18.81 -5.00
N ALA A 209 5.26 18.39 -5.49
CA ALA A 209 6.46 19.23 -5.52
C ALA A 209 6.42 20.33 -6.61
N GLY A 210 5.40 20.37 -7.46
CA GLY A 210 5.28 21.32 -8.56
C GLY A 210 6.22 21.01 -9.74
N GLU A 211 6.74 19.79 -9.83
CA GLU A 211 7.64 19.35 -10.92
C GLU A 211 6.89 18.83 -12.12
N TYR A 212 5.67 18.30 -11.92
CA TYR A 212 4.80 17.78 -12.97
C TYR A 212 3.41 18.43 -12.91
N ASP A 213 2.92 18.86 -14.08
CA ASP A 213 1.50 19.10 -14.33
C ASP A 213 0.75 17.76 -14.58
N ALA A 214 -0.57 17.82 -14.71
CA ALA A 214 -1.41 16.62 -14.93
C ALA A 214 -1.00 15.85 -16.19
N ALA A 215 -0.67 16.55 -17.29
CA ALA A 215 -0.30 15.92 -18.55
C ALA A 215 1.09 15.27 -18.51
N GLN A 216 2.03 15.90 -17.80
CA GLN A 216 3.36 15.35 -17.57
C GLN A 216 3.27 14.12 -16.65
N ALA A 217 2.49 14.20 -15.57
CA ALA A 217 2.25 13.11 -14.64
C ALA A 217 1.62 11.90 -15.33
N TYR A 218 0.58 12.10 -16.15
CA TYR A 218 -0.03 11.02 -16.94
C TYR A 218 1.00 10.32 -17.82
N ARG A 219 1.80 11.08 -18.60
CA ARG A 219 2.83 10.49 -19.46
C ARG A 219 3.89 9.73 -18.65
N ALA A 220 4.44 10.36 -17.62
CA ALA A 220 5.46 9.75 -16.79
C ALA A 220 4.97 8.45 -16.12
N PHE A 221 3.73 8.47 -15.62
CA PHE A 221 3.12 7.27 -15.01
C PHE A 221 2.95 6.16 -16.05
N ASN A 222 2.42 6.51 -17.23
CA ASN A 222 2.21 5.56 -18.32
C ASN A 222 3.54 4.94 -18.77
N ASP A 223 4.57 5.76 -18.96
CA ASP A 223 5.88 5.29 -19.39
C ASP A 223 6.49 4.32 -18.36
N LEU A 224 6.44 4.65 -17.08
CA LEU A 224 6.89 3.77 -16.00
C LEU A 224 6.06 2.47 -15.93
N LEU A 225 4.75 2.55 -16.17
CA LEU A 225 3.86 1.40 -16.12
C LEU A 225 4.12 0.41 -17.27
N ILE A 226 4.43 0.93 -18.48
CA ILE A 226 4.70 0.12 -19.67
C ILE A 226 6.20 -0.13 -19.87
N GLU A 227 7.07 0.45 -19.02
CA GLU A 227 8.51 0.21 -19.11
C GLU A 227 8.75 -1.29 -19.11
N LYS A 228 9.31 -1.76 -20.23
CA LYS A 228 9.63 -3.17 -20.37
C LYS A 228 10.71 -3.51 -19.37
N GLU A 229 10.45 -4.50 -18.55
CA GLU A 229 11.53 -5.15 -17.82
C GLU A 229 12.66 -5.51 -18.79
N PRO A 230 13.92 -5.49 -18.32
CA PRO A 230 14.99 -6.14 -19.07
C PRO A 230 14.49 -7.53 -19.49
N ALA A 231 14.83 -7.92 -20.71
CA ALA A 231 14.31 -9.14 -21.34
C ALA A 231 14.29 -10.31 -20.34
N PRO A 232 13.26 -11.17 -20.34
CA PRO A 232 13.20 -12.32 -19.46
C PRO A 232 14.51 -13.09 -19.60
N GLY A 233 15.34 -13.08 -18.56
CA GLY A 233 16.65 -13.74 -18.56
C GLY A 233 17.83 -12.87 -18.18
N GLU A 234 17.71 -11.54 -18.06
CA GLU A 234 18.81 -10.77 -17.51
C GLU A 234 18.86 -10.94 -15.99
N THR A 235 19.75 -11.78 -15.53
CA THR A 235 20.04 -11.98 -14.10
C THR A 235 20.83 -10.79 -13.59
N VAL A 236 20.26 -10.04 -12.66
CA VAL A 236 20.92 -8.91 -11.99
C VAL A 236 21.46 -9.28 -10.61
N LEU A 237 20.95 -10.36 -10.03
CA LEU A 237 21.36 -10.84 -8.72
C LEU A 237 21.34 -12.38 -8.70
N THR A 238 22.46 -12.99 -8.34
CA THR A 238 22.57 -14.43 -8.08
C THR A 238 22.77 -14.67 -6.59
N VAL A 239 21.83 -15.35 -5.97
CA VAL A 239 21.92 -15.73 -4.55
C VAL A 239 22.40 -17.17 -4.47
N GLN A 240 23.64 -17.35 -4.02
CA GLN A 240 24.30 -18.65 -3.91
C GLN A 240 23.79 -19.50 -2.74
N LYS A 241 23.21 -18.88 -1.73
CA LYS A 241 22.67 -19.55 -0.54
C LYS A 241 21.42 -18.82 -0.07
N GLY A 242 20.33 -19.55 0.11
CA GLY A 242 19.09 -18.99 0.64
C GLY A 242 19.24 -18.48 2.07
N TYR A 243 18.55 -17.40 2.38
CA TYR A 243 18.53 -16.77 3.70
C TYR A 243 17.09 -16.80 4.26
N SER A 244 16.97 -17.18 5.54
CA SER A 244 15.69 -17.21 6.23
C SER A 244 15.25 -15.78 6.60
N GLY A 245 13.98 -15.47 6.32
CA GLY A 245 13.32 -14.24 6.78
C GLY A 245 12.73 -14.36 8.20
N ILE A 246 12.98 -15.47 8.91
CA ILE A 246 12.47 -15.67 10.26
C ILE A 246 13.36 -14.93 11.26
N PHE A 247 12.74 -14.13 12.10
CA PHE A 247 13.42 -13.45 13.20
C PHE A 247 13.72 -14.42 14.35
N HIS A 248 14.97 -14.50 14.74
CA HIS A 248 15.41 -15.25 15.91
C HIS A 248 15.79 -14.30 17.04
N LYS A 249 15.25 -14.52 18.26
CA LYS A 249 15.50 -13.69 19.45
C LYS A 249 16.98 -13.43 19.79
N LYS A 250 17.90 -14.31 19.35
CA LYS A 250 19.34 -14.20 19.64
C LYS A 250 20.23 -14.07 18.42
N GLY A 251 19.70 -14.13 17.20
CA GLY A 251 20.52 -14.20 15.99
C GLY A 251 20.10 -13.25 14.87
N GLY A 252 19.06 -12.45 15.11
CA GLY A 252 18.53 -11.55 14.10
C GLY A 252 17.87 -12.32 12.93
N ASN A 253 17.83 -11.68 11.77
CA ASN A 253 17.27 -12.23 10.55
C ASN A 253 18.36 -12.29 9.47
N ALA A 254 18.71 -13.48 9.02
CA ALA A 254 19.80 -13.67 8.09
C ALA A 254 19.56 -12.98 6.73
N SER A 255 18.30 -12.91 6.28
CA SER A 255 17.91 -12.21 5.06
C SER A 255 18.15 -10.70 5.20
N TYR A 256 17.69 -10.12 6.29
CA TYR A 256 17.89 -8.69 6.57
C TYR A 256 19.37 -8.35 6.74
N SER A 257 20.14 -9.19 7.43
CA SER A 257 21.56 -8.97 7.62
C SER A 257 22.32 -9.01 6.30
N ALA A 258 21.97 -9.93 5.40
CA ALA A 258 22.58 -10.00 4.07
C ALA A 258 22.27 -8.75 3.24
N MET A 259 21.03 -8.30 3.22
CA MET A 259 20.61 -7.08 2.51
C MET A 259 21.23 -5.81 3.10
N ALA A 260 21.23 -5.69 4.43
CA ALA A 260 21.84 -4.57 5.13
C ALA A 260 23.34 -4.47 4.87
N ASN A 261 24.05 -5.60 4.85
CA ASN A 261 25.46 -5.63 4.50
C ASN A 261 25.70 -5.20 3.06
N THR A 262 24.87 -5.67 2.12
CA THR A 262 24.96 -5.26 0.71
C THR A 262 24.76 -3.76 0.55
N MET A 263 23.74 -3.20 1.21
CA MET A 263 23.48 -1.75 1.20
C MET A 263 24.64 -0.96 1.83
N ARG A 264 25.15 -1.41 2.97
CA ARG A 264 26.32 -0.81 3.61
C ARG A 264 27.51 -0.75 2.65
N ASP A 265 27.79 -1.83 1.94
CA ASP A 265 28.91 -1.93 1.00
C ASP A 265 28.68 -1.01 -0.22
N ILE A 266 27.45 -0.94 -0.75
CA ILE A 266 27.07 -0.03 -1.85
C ILE A 266 27.25 1.44 -1.45
N TYR A 267 26.84 1.81 -0.24
CA TYR A 267 26.96 3.20 0.24
C TYR A 267 28.33 3.53 0.81
N GLY A 268 29.22 2.55 0.94
CA GLY A 268 30.58 2.73 1.49
C GLY A 268 30.54 3.27 2.93
N THR A 269 29.66 2.72 3.77
CA THR A 269 29.49 3.10 5.17
C THR A 269 29.95 1.99 6.11
N ASP A 270 30.42 2.34 7.31
CA ASP A 270 30.83 1.35 8.31
C ASP A 270 29.63 0.65 8.94
N VAL A 271 28.52 1.37 9.11
CA VAL A 271 27.29 0.89 9.77
C VAL A 271 26.08 1.27 8.93
N LEU A 272 25.09 0.39 8.90
CA LEU A 272 23.74 0.65 8.39
C LEU A 272 22.74 0.37 9.50
N ILE A 273 21.87 1.33 9.75
CA ILE A 273 20.68 1.16 10.61
C ILE A 273 19.46 1.20 9.69
N ALA A 274 18.65 0.15 9.71
CA ALA A 274 17.43 0.06 8.92
C ALA A 274 16.29 -0.52 9.76
N ALA A 275 15.07 -0.04 9.51
CA ALA A 275 13.89 -0.60 10.16
C ALA A 275 13.66 -2.06 9.72
N ALA A 276 13.15 -2.89 10.62
CA ALA A 276 12.94 -4.32 10.36
C ALA A 276 11.93 -4.59 9.21
N ASN A 277 11.07 -3.63 8.90
CA ASN A 277 10.11 -3.69 7.80
C ASN A 277 10.64 -3.14 6.46
N SER A 278 11.91 -2.74 6.40
CA SER A 278 12.53 -2.25 5.16
C SER A 278 12.81 -3.35 4.13
N PHE A 279 12.72 -4.62 4.53
CA PHE A 279 12.99 -5.76 3.67
C PHE A 279 11.89 -6.81 3.80
N THR A 280 11.65 -7.58 2.75
CA THR A 280 10.60 -8.59 2.75
C THR A 280 11.15 -10.01 2.76
N GLY A 281 10.61 -10.82 3.67
CA GLY A 281 10.61 -12.27 3.61
C GLY A 281 11.98 -12.96 3.60
N SER A 282 11.95 -14.19 3.13
CA SER A 282 13.14 -15.03 2.94
C SER A 282 13.67 -14.89 1.52
N VAL A 283 14.97 -14.82 1.37
CA VAL A 283 15.64 -14.82 0.08
C VAL A 283 16.05 -16.26 -0.25
N ARG A 284 15.60 -16.79 -1.35
CA ARG A 284 15.89 -18.16 -1.78
C ARG A 284 17.22 -18.20 -2.56
N GLN A 285 17.84 -19.36 -2.62
CA GLN A 285 18.91 -19.61 -3.57
C GLN A 285 18.32 -19.62 -4.97
N ALA A 286 18.59 -18.61 -5.77
CA ALA A 286 18.08 -18.44 -7.14
C ALA A 286 18.83 -17.33 -7.87
N GLU A 287 18.59 -17.24 -9.15
CA GLU A 287 18.88 -16.07 -9.96
C GLU A 287 17.64 -15.16 -9.96
N TYR A 288 17.86 -13.86 -9.82
CA TYR A 288 16.81 -12.88 -9.73
C TYR A 288 16.94 -11.85 -10.83
N THR A 289 15.83 -11.52 -11.43
CA THR A 289 15.69 -10.36 -12.32
C THR A 289 15.70 -9.06 -11.50
N LYS A 290 15.89 -7.93 -12.16
CA LYS A 290 15.83 -6.60 -11.53
C LYS A 290 14.56 -6.38 -10.72
N LYS A 291 13.39 -6.82 -11.25
CA LYS A 291 12.09 -6.70 -10.59
C LYS A 291 12.00 -7.54 -9.33
N GLU A 292 12.40 -8.80 -9.42
CA GLU A 292 12.39 -9.70 -8.28
C GLU A 292 13.35 -9.23 -7.19
N ALA A 293 14.52 -8.73 -7.56
CA ALA A 293 15.49 -8.15 -6.63
C ALA A 293 14.93 -6.88 -5.98
N ALA A 294 14.30 -5.99 -6.75
CA ALA A 294 13.67 -4.78 -6.23
C ALA A 294 12.50 -5.09 -5.29
N ALA A 295 11.72 -6.13 -5.57
CA ALA A 295 10.61 -6.55 -4.71
C ALA A 295 11.03 -7.06 -3.32
N MET A 296 12.33 -7.32 -3.11
CA MET A 296 12.84 -7.69 -1.78
C MET A 296 12.99 -6.49 -0.85
N VAL A 297 13.06 -5.28 -1.40
CA VAL A 297 13.14 -4.03 -0.64
C VAL A 297 11.75 -3.40 -0.64
N MET A 298 11.16 -3.24 0.54
CA MET A 298 9.87 -2.56 0.65
C MET A 298 10.04 -1.06 0.36
N PRO A 299 9.34 -0.51 -0.63
CA PRO A 299 9.30 0.93 -0.85
C PRO A 299 8.46 1.56 0.27
N ASN A 300 9.09 1.88 1.40
CA ASN A 300 8.41 2.50 2.54
C ASN A 300 8.43 4.04 2.50
N GLY A 301 8.87 4.62 1.39
CA GLY A 301 9.00 6.06 1.22
C GLY A 301 10.07 6.73 2.09
N LEU A 302 10.79 5.96 2.90
CA LEU A 302 11.84 6.48 3.75
C LEU A 302 13.08 6.80 2.92
N ARG A 303 13.67 7.94 3.17
CA ARG A 303 14.95 8.34 2.57
C ARG A 303 16.10 7.73 3.36
N SER A 304 17.13 7.28 2.65
CA SER A 304 18.40 6.91 3.29
C SER A 304 19.24 8.16 3.48
N TYR A 305 19.75 8.34 4.68
CA TYR A 305 20.67 9.43 5.01
C TYR A 305 22.06 8.85 5.31
N ARG A 306 23.08 9.50 4.78
CA ARG A 306 24.46 9.24 5.18
C ARG A 306 24.87 10.35 6.13
N CYS A 307 25.34 9.97 7.32
CA CYS A 307 25.85 10.88 8.32
C CYS A 307 27.19 10.40 8.87
N GLU A 308 28.03 11.31 9.30
CA GLU A 308 29.25 11.02 10.04
C GLU A 308 28.97 11.24 11.53
N MET A 309 29.33 10.27 12.35
CA MET A 309 29.14 10.34 13.79
C MET A 309 30.29 9.63 14.52
N THR A 310 30.52 10.04 15.75
CA THR A 310 31.46 9.38 16.65
C THR A 310 30.90 8.05 17.16
N GLY A 311 31.76 7.18 17.66
CA GLY A 311 31.31 5.94 18.28
C GLY A 311 30.42 6.15 19.52
N ALA A 312 30.53 7.28 20.20
CA ALA A 312 29.68 7.64 21.33
C ALA A 312 28.25 8.03 20.87
N GLU A 313 28.14 8.86 19.84
CA GLU A 313 26.88 9.24 19.22
C GLU A 313 26.18 8.04 18.59
N LEU A 314 26.91 7.16 17.91
CA LEU A 314 26.36 5.93 17.37
C LEU A 314 25.79 5.03 18.47
N LYS A 315 26.49 4.89 19.59
CA LYS A 315 26.04 4.10 20.73
C LYS A 315 24.74 4.64 21.33
N GLU A 316 24.62 5.96 21.47
CA GLU A 316 23.41 6.61 21.96
C GLU A 316 22.26 6.43 20.97
N THR A 317 22.49 6.66 19.68
CA THR A 317 21.49 6.43 18.62
C THR A 317 20.95 5.00 18.65
N VAL A 318 21.85 3.99 18.73
CA VAL A 318 21.42 2.57 18.76
C VAL A 318 20.61 2.27 20.02
N LYS A 319 20.94 2.88 21.15
CA LYS A 319 20.18 2.72 22.41
C LYS A 319 18.76 3.25 22.27
N ASP A 320 18.57 4.44 21.69
CA ASP A 320 17.26 5.03 21.45
C ASP A 320 16.38 4.21 20.49
N PHE A 321 16.99 3.42 19.60
CA PHE A 321 16.26 2.49 18.71
C PHE A 321 15.86 1.16 19.36
N VAL A 322 16.44 0.80 20.48
CA VAL A 322 16.25 -0.53 21.13
C VAL A 322 15.36 -0.43 22.37
N GLU A 323 15.25 0.72 22.98
CA GLU A 323 14.32 1.03 24.08
C GLU A 323 12.93 1.35 23.54
#